data_1868718e9dac984d9547fa0d7e4e5446
#
_entry.id   1868718e9dac984d9547fa0d7e4e5446
#
_cell.length_a   1.000
_cell.length_b   1.000
_cell.length_c   1.000
_cell.angle_alpha   90.00
_cell.angle_beta   90.00
_cell.angle_gamma   90.00
#
_symmetry.space_group_name_H-M   'P 1'
#
loop_
_entity.id
_entity.type
_entity.pdbx_description
1 polymer ?
#
loop_
_entity_poly.entity_id
_entity_poly.type
_entity_poly.pdbx_seq_one_letter_code
_entity_poly.pdbx_strand_id
1 'polypeptide(L)'
;MGKYNASMEHFGLALAGSVAARTVAAGLLLALAAGCADQQPSEQADTATAAAAPPPVPASSPDDTVTPVDNIDQATAAAGDLSLRQDAPLHYTVKKGDTLWGISNHFLRDAWQWPQLWYDNGQIKNPHLIYPGEVLTLVMVNGHPRVLLSEDRLHPRVHEMPLDQAIPAIPIDAIREFLRGPRVVDKDEIQHAPYVVEFTDEHVIAGQNSGVYVKDLPKNSAASWSVVKIGQPYIDPDSHETLGFEAIPTGEADLREYDKEVAEMMLTRSPQEVEIGNRLLPLEPESFKADFYPHPPAKPVEGRILSVYNGLSQITQYNIVAISRGSRDGLDPGTVLGIYQTARKVSDPYDDGKVALPEQKAGVLMVFKVTPRISYGLVMTETRPAHVLDKVRAPRSSSR
;
A
#
# COMPACT_ATOMS: atom_id res chain seq x y z
N MET A 1 71.79 -2.87 -4.69
CA MET A 1 72.30 -3.31 -3.37
C MET A 1 71.09 -3.73 -2.59
N GLY A 2 70.82 -4.93 -2.27
CA GLY A 2 71.36 -6.24 -2.09
C GLY A 2 70.18 -7.09 -1.64
N LYS A 3 69.84 -8.08 -2.22
CA LYS A 3 70.26 -9.50 -2.11
C LYS A 3 69.48 -10.28 -1.02
N TYR A 4 68.80 -11.35 -1.48
CA TYR A 4 68.79 -12.75 -1.05
C TYR A 4 68.03 -13.08 0.27
N ASN A 5 67.31 -14.21 0.48
CA ASN A 5 67.28 -15.59 -0.06
C ASN A 5 66.01 -16.23 0.52
N ALA A 6 65.21 -17.01 -0.12
CA ALA A 6 65.12 -18.42 -0.42
C ALA A 6 65.46 -19.40 0.73
N SER A 7 64.48 -20.30 1.03
CA SER A 7 64.57 -21.70 1.42
C SER A 7 63.13 -22.20 1.65
N MET A 8 62.64 -23.04 0.96
CA MET A 8 62.49 -24.48 0.59
C MET A 8 62.96 -25.45 1.67
N GLU A 9 62.06 -26.36 2.04
CA GLU A 9 62.15 -27.79 2.35
C GLU A 9 60.79 -28.28 2.84
N HIS A 10 60.06 -29.11 2.22
CA HIS A 10 60.09 -30.53 1.87
C HIS A 10 59.91 -31.51 3.04
N PHE A 11 59.19 -32.61 2.73
CA PHE A 11 58.90 -33.86 3.43
C PHE A 11 57.54 -33.89 4.17
N GLY A 12 56.66 -34.90 4.03
CA GLY A 12 56.71 -36.15 3.25
C GLY A 12 55.49 -37.01 3.67
N LEU A 13 54.97 -37.65 2.71
CA LEU A 13 54.37 -38.98 2.58
C LEU A 13 54.07 -39.86 3.81
N ALA A 14 52.87 -40.48 3.85
CA ALA A 14 52.52 -41.89 4.05
C ALA A 14 51.00 -42.01 4.26
N LEU A 15 50.20 -42.62 3.46
CA LEU A 15 49.95 -43.99 2.98
C LEU A 15 49.29 -44.93 4.02
N ALA A 16 48.28 -45.63 3.50
CA ALA A 16 47.63 -46.86 3.96
C ALA A 16 46.42 -46.65 4.88
N GLY A 17 45.21 -47.17 4.66
CA GLY A 17 44.80 -48.27 3.81
C GLY A 17 43.81 -49.11 4.62
N SER A 18 42.86 -49.71 3.92
CA SER A 18 42.07 -50.90 4.31
C SER A 18 40.57 -50.69 4.45
N VAL A 19 39.76 -50.97 3.50
CA VAL A 19 39.03 -52.16 3.01
C VAL A 19 38.59 -53.12 4.15
N ALA A 20 37.29 -53.26 4.32
CA ALA A 20 36.55 -54.49 4.53
C ALA A 20 35.01 -54.21 4.51
N ALA A 21 34.40 -54.81 3.75
CA ALA A 21 33.30 -55.48 3.19
C ALA A 21 32.62 -56.52 4.11
N ARG A 22 31.37 -56.85 3.73
CA ARG A 22 30.49 -57.97 4.06
C ARG A 22 29.68 -57.79 5.35
N THR A 23 28.37 -58.22 5.45
CA THR A 23 27.52 -59.22 4.74
C THR A 23 26.10 -59.00 5.11
N VAL A 24 25.17 -59.05 4.17
CA VAL A 24 23.96 -59.89 3.97
C VAL A 24 23.43 -60.68 5.14
N ALA A 25 22.16 -60.53 5.42
CA ALA A 25 21.15 -61.56 5.73
C ALA A 25 19.76 -60.87 5.82
N ALA A 26 18.92 -61.08 5.01
CA ALA A 26 17.76 -61.89 4.67
C ALA A 26 16.93 -62.35 5.88
N GLY A 27 15.61 -62.05 5.83
CA GLY A 27 14.63 -62.79 6.61
C GLY A 27 13.36 -62.05 6.90
N LEU A 28 12.39 -62.27 6.15
CA LEU A 28 11.10 -62.90 6.26
C LEU A 28 9.90 -62.05 6.68
N LEU A 29 8.98 -61.93 5.72
CA LEU A 29 7.52 -61.77 5.71
C LEU A 29 6.76 -61.96 7.03
N LEU A 30 5.78 -61.07 7.27
CA LEU A 30 4.32 -61.34 7.37
C LEU A 30 3.58 -60.00 7.60
N ALA A 31 2.80 -59.54 6.68
CA ALA A 31 1.34 -59.68 6.46
C ALA A 31 0.43 -58.72 7.25
N LEU A 32 -0.25 -57.87 6.48
CA LEU A 32 -1.65 -57.41 6.60
C LEU A 32 -2.11 -56.65 7.85
N ALA A 33 -2.30 -55.36 7.72
CA ALA A 33 -3.61 -54.75 8.02
C ALA A 33 -3.71 -53.40 7.30
N ALA A 34 -4.76 -53.23 6.50
CA ALA A 34 -5.16 -52.05 5.83
C ALA A 34 -5.55 -50.93 6.82
N GLY A 35 -4.94 -49.76 6.65
CA GLY A 35 -5.36 -48.51 7.29
C GLY A 35 -5.05 -47.41 6.32
N CYS A 36 -6.04 -47.01 5.53
CA CYS A 36 -5.99 -45.75 4.75
C CYS A 36 -5.91 -44.60 5.73
N ALA A 37 -4.71 -44.05 5.90
CA ALA A 37 -4.52 -42.75 6.48
C ALA A 37 -4.26 -41.79 5.28
N ASP A 38 -5.24 -41.00 4.98
CA ASP A 38 -5.14 -39.84 4.10
C ASP A 38 -4.04 -38.92 4.60
N GLN A 39 -2.88 -38.95 3.98
CA GLN A 39 -1.88 -37.93 4.15
C GLN A 39 -2.28 -36.73 3.28
N GLN A 40 -2.99 -35.78 3.90
CA GLN A 40 -3.08 -34.42 3.36
C GLN A 40 -1.66 -33.83 3.33
N PRO A 41 -1.27 -33.20 2.22
CA PRO A 41 -0.07 -32.38 2.16
C PRO A 41 -0.23 -31.24 3.16
N SER A 42 0.75 -31.09 4.04
CA SER A 42 0.88 -29.91 4.89
C SER A 42 1.09 -28.70 3.97
N GLU A 43 0.03 -27.97 3.72
CA GLU A 43 0.03 -26.64 3.13
C GLU A 43 0.80 -25.73 4.11
N GLN A 44 2.02 -25.42 3.76
CA GLN A 44 2.77 -24.35 4.40
C GLN A 44 1.97 -23.08 4.19
N ALA A 45 1.36 -22.60 5.25
CA ALA A 45 0.70 -21.31 5.28
C ALA A 45 1.77 -20.23 5.04
N ASP A 46 1.82 -19.74 3.82
CA ASP A 46 2.37 -18.43 3.52
C ASP A 46 1.65 -17.42 4.42
N THR A 47 2.36 -16.83 5.37
CA THR A 47 1.91 -15.69 6.14
C THR A 47 1.86 -14.47 5.23
N ALA A 48 0.94 -14.49 4.27
CA ALA A 48 0.46 -13.29 3.66
C ALA A 48 -0.24 -12.48 4.76
N THR A 49 0.31 -11.33 5.10
CA THR A 49 -0.30 -10.33 5.97
C THR A 49 -1.77 -10.16 5.55
N ALA A 50 -2.68 -10.69 6.35
CA ALA A 50 -4.11 -10.58 6.10
C ALA A 50 -4.46 -9.10 6.11
N ALA A 51 -4.83 -8.56 4.96
CA ALA A 51 -5.52 -7.28 4.90
C ALA A 51 -6.70 -7.38 5.88
N ALA A 52 -6.86 -6.36 6.73
CA ALA A 52 -7.95 -6.32 7.69
C ALA A 52 -9.26 -6.62 6.97
N ALA A 53 -10.04 -7.54 7.53
CA ALA A 53 -11.35 -7.84 7.00
C ALA A 53 -12.16 -6.53 6.97
N PRO A 54 -12.93 -6.26 5.90
CA PRO A 54 -13.75 -5.07 5.83
C PRO A 54 -14.66 -5.01 7.05
N PRO A 55 -14.89 -3.81 7.62
CA PRO A 55 -15.87 -3.65 8.69
C PRO A 55 -17.19 -4.25 8.20
N PRO A 56 -17.91 -4.99 9.03
CA PRO A 56 -19.15 -5.62 8.61
C PRO A 56 -20.11 -4.52 8.15
N VAL A 57 -20.43 -4.54 6.86
CA VAL A 57 -21.57 -3.80 6.33
C VAL A 57 -22.78 -4.40 7.06
N PRO A 58 -23.67 -3.59 7.65
CA PRO A 58 -24.82 -4.12 8.35
C PRO A 58 -25.64 -4.98 7.38
N ALA A 59 -25.70 -6.30 7.67
CA ALA A 59 -26.43 -7.23 6.84
C ALA A 59 -27.93 -6.92 6.88
N SER A 60 -28.59 -6.95 5.73
CA SER A 60 -30.03 -6.81 5.64
C SER A 60 -30.75 -7.97 6.35
N SER A 61 -31.69 -7.64 7.21
CA SER A 61 -32.61 -8.62 7.80
C SER A 61 -33.94 -8.61 7.05
N PRO A 62 -34.64 -9.76 6.94
CA PRO A 62 -35.96 -9.81 6.30
C PRO A 62 -37.01 -8.89 6.98
N ASP A 63 -36.76 -8.51 8.24
CA ASP A 63 -37.66 -7.67 9.05
C ASP A 63 -37.27 -6.19 9.06
N ASP A 64 -36.29 -5.77 8.23
CA ASP A 64 -35.86 -4.38 8.20
C ASP A 64 -36.96 -3.46 7.66
N THR A 65 -37.30 -2.44 8.42
CA THR A 65 -38.26 -1.41 8.02
C THR A 65 -37.55 -0.36 7.18
N VAL A 66 -37.78 -0.37 5.88
CA VAL A 66 -37.26 0.63 4.93
C VAL A 66 -38.36 1.67 4.66
N THR A 67 -38.06 2.93 4.96
CA THR A 67 -38.98 4.05 4.70
C THR A 67 -38.27 5.12 3.85
N PRO A 68 -38.99 5.77 2.92
CA PRO A 68 -38.44 6.90 2.16
C PRO A 68 -37.98 8.03 3.10
N VAL A 69 -36.98 8.78 2.66
CA VAL A 69 -36.60 10.06 3.29
C VAL A 69 -37.34 11.18 2.56
N ASP A 70 -38.28 11.80 3.23
CA ASP A 70 -39.04 12.94 2.70
C ASP A 70 -38.36 14.27 3.06
N ASN A 71 -37.58 14.27 4.14
CA ASN A 71 -36.92 15.46 4.66
C ASN A 71 -35.51 15.13 5.17
N ILE A 72 -34.52 15.82 4.63
CA ILE A 72 -33.08 15.63 4.98
C ILE A 72 -32.82 16.02 6.46
N ASP A 73 -33.52 16.96 7.01
CA ASP A 73 -33.34 17.37 8.42
C ASP A 73 -33.72 16.23 9.38
N GLN A 74 -34.76 15.47 9.04
CA GLN A 74 -35.16 14.29 9.80
C GLN A 74 -34.11 13.18 9.70
N ALA A 75 -33.58 12.93 8.50
CA ALA A 75 -32.51 11.97 8.29
C ALA A 75 -31.22 12.37 9.04
N THR A 76 -30.89 13.67 9.04
CA THR A 76 -29.74 14.22 9.76
C THR A 76 -29.91 14.09 11.29
N ALA A 77 -31.11 14.29 11.81
CA ALA A 77 -31.38 14.11 13.24
C ALA A 77 -31.24 12.65 13.69
N ALA A 78 -31.58 11.71 12.82
CA ALA A 78 -31.52 10.27 13.06
C ALA A 78 -30.16 9.63 12.72
N ALA A 79 -29.23 10.39 12.15
CA ALA A 79 -27.95 9.86 11.65
C ALA A 79 -26.98 9.37 12.75
N GLY A 80 -27.19 9.75 14.02
CA GLY A 80 -26.27 9.39 15.10
C GLY A 80 -24.88 9.94 14.87
N ASP A 81 -23.88 9.05 14.83
CA ASP A 81 -22.47 9.39 14.56
C ASP A 81 -22.17 9.64 13.08
N LEU A 82 -23.11 9.34 12.18
CA LEU A 82 -22.97 9.56 10.75
C LEU A 82 -23.25 11.03 10.40
N SER A 83 -22.23 11.73 9.94
CA SER A 83 -22.31 13.17 9.64
C SER A 83 -22.94 13.44 8.27
N LEU A 84 -24.27 13.37 8.16
CA LEU A 84 -24.97 13.78 6.92
C LEU A 84 -24.80 15.27 6.64
N ARG A 85 -24.71 15.61 5.34
CA ARG A 85 -24.77 16.99 4.88
C ARG A 85 -26.21 17.49 4.88
N GLN A 86 -26.41 18.77 5.20
CA GLN A 86 -27.72 19.38 5.13
C GLN A 86 -28.27 19.52 3.70
N ASP A 87 -27.35 19.59 2.73
CA ASP A 87 -27.64 19.66 1.29
C ASP A 87 -27.52 18.29 0.60
N ALA A 88 -27.54 17.19 1.36
CA ALA A 88 -27.46 15.85 0.78
C ALA A 88 -28.62 15.59 -0.17
N PRO A 89 -28.35 15.05 -1.38
CA PRO A 89 -29.41 14.72 -2.32
C PRO A 89 -30.21 13.51 -1.84
N LEU A 90 -31.52 13.47 -2.13
CA LEU A 90 -32.33 12.27 -1.88
C LEU A 90 -32.04 11.16 -2.91
N HIS A 91 -31.66 11.54 -4.13
CA HIS A 91 -31.29 10.65 -5.21
C HIS A 91 -30.00 11.12 -5.88
N TYR A 92 -29.14 10.17 -6.24
CA TYR A 92 -27.93 10.46 -6.99
C TYR A 92 -27.75 9.45 -8.11
N THR A 93 -27.59 9.93 -9.35
CA THR A 93 -27.27 9.06 -10.47
C THR A 93 -25.77 8.95 -10.63
N VAL A 94 -25.24 7.74 -10.57
CA VAL A 94 -23.82 7.42 -10.70
C VAL A 94 -23.32 7.81 -12.08
N LYS A 95 -22.21 8.51 -12.14
CA LYS A 95 -21.59 9.01 -13.38
C LYS A 95 -20.29 8.25 -13.67
N LYS A 96 -19.94 8.21 -14.94
CA LYS A 96 -18.62 7.68 -15.33
C LYS A 96 -17.49 8.54 -14.72
N GLY A 97 -16.57 7.88 -14.05
CA GLY A 97 -15.46 8.53 -13.35
C GLY A 97 -15.75 8.83 -11.86
N ASP A 98 -16.96 8.52 -11.38
CA ASP A 98 -17.23 8.58 -9.95
C ASP A 98 -16.42 7.53 -9.18
N THR A 99 -16.24 7.79 -7.90
CA THR A 99 -15.71 6.85 -6.92
C THR A 99 -16.65 6.75 -5.74
N LEU A 100 -16.61 5.67 -4.96
CA LEU A 100 -17.42 5.55 -3.74
C LEU A 100 -17.17 6.70 -2.78
N TRP A 101 -15.91 7.11 -2.63
CA TRP A 101 -15.55 8.29 -1.85
C TRP A 101 -16.19 9.57 -2.40
N GLY A 102 -16.12 9.79 -3.71
CA GLY A 102 -16.70 10.96 -4.38
C GLY A 102 -18.21 11.04 -4.19
N ILE A 103 -18.91 9.93 -4.42
CA ILE A 103 -20.35 9.82 -4.21
C ILE A 103 -20.70 10.10 -2.75
N SER A 104 -19.97 9.49 -1.83
CA SER A 104 -20.23 9.68 -0.40
C SER A 104 -20.06 11.12 0.06
N ASN A 105 -19.20 11.88 -0.58
CA ASN A 105 -19.00 13.31 -0.31
C ASN A 105 -20.24 14.16 -0.68
N HIS A 106 -21.17 13.66 -1.49
CA HIS A 106 -22.47 14.31 -1.71
C HIS A 106 -23.43 14.11 -0.54
N PHE A 107 -23.33 13.00 0.16
CA PHE A 107 -24.22 12.65 1.28
C PHE A 107 -23.62 13.00 2.64
N LEU A 108 -22.29 12.84 2.81
CA LEU A 108 -21.60 12.94 4.10
C LEU A 108 -20.65 14.14 4.15
N ARG A 109 -20.49 14.72 5.34
CA ARG A 109 -19.41 15.67 5.62
C ARG A 109 -18.07 14.98 5.72
N ASP A 110 -18.07 13.78 6.31
CA ASP A 110 -16.91 12.89 6.44
C ASP A 110 -17.09 11.69 5.49
N ALA A 111 -16.70 11.86 4.23
CA ALA A 111 -16.91 10.87 3.16
C ALA A 111 -16.32 9.49 3.47
N TRP A 112 -15.29 9.41 4.34
CA TRP A 112 -14.69 8.14 4.75
C TRP A 112 -15.64 7.23 5.55
N GLN A 113 -16.75 7.77 6.07
CA GLN A 113 -17.79 7.00 6.76
C GLN A 113 -18.73 6.26 5.79
N TRP A 114 -18.44 6.25 4.50
CA TRP A 114 -19.30 5.63 3.50
C TRP A 114 -19.65 4.16 3.79
N PRO A 115 -18.81 3.31 4.41
CA PRO A 115 -19.22 1.95 4.74
C PRO A 115 -20.42 1.90 5.70
N GLN A 116 -20.60 2.93 6.54
CA GLN A 116 -21.74 3.01 7.47
C GLN A 116 -23.01 3.55 6.78
N LEU A 117 -22.86 4.34 5.71
CA LEU A 117 -23.98 4.85 4.93
C LEU A 117 -24.60 3.79 4.04
N TRP A 118 -23.78 2.84 3.58
CA TRP A 118 -24.20 1.79 2.67
C TRP A 118 -25.10 0.78 3.39
N TYR A 119 -26.17 0.39 2.70
CA TYR A 119 -27.02 -0.70 3.16
C TYR A 119 -26.86 -1.88 2.21
N ASP A 120 -26.49 -3.03 2.74
CA ASP A 120 -26.48 -4.29 2.01
C ASP A 120 -27.91 -4.82 1.89
N ASN A 121 -28.53 -4.69 0.73
CA ASN A 121 -29.89 -5.17 0.47
C ASN A 121 -29.94 -6.63 0.03
N GLY A 122 -28.90 -7.42 0.34
CA GLY A 122 -28.81 -8.84 -0.04
C GLY A 122 -28.60 -9.11 -1.53
N GLN A 123 -28.78 -8.09 -2.38
CA GLN A 123 -28.54 -8.18 -3.82
C GLN A 123 -27.16 -7.61 -4.17
N ILE A 124 -26.67 -6.63 -3.41
CA ILE A 124 -25.32 -6.09 -3.52
C ILE A 124 -24.50 -6.58 -2.33
N LYS A 125 -23.91 -7.75 -2.47
CA LYS A 125 -23.00 -8.30 -1.45
C LYS A 125 -21.68 -7.53 -1.36
N ASN A 126 -21.37 -6.70 -2.35
CA ASN A 126 -20.15 -5.94 -2.45
C ASN A 126 -20.46 -4.51 -2.89
N PRO A 127 -20.26 -3.48 -2.03
CA PRO A 127 -20.50 -2.07 -2.37
C PRO A 127 -19.63 -1.56 -3.53
N HIS A 128 -18.59 -2.30 -3.93
CA HIS A 128 -17.79 -2.00 -5.11
C HIS A 128 -18.48 -2.34 -6.43
N LEU A 129 -19.63 -3.03 -6.42
CA LEU A 129 -20.37 -3.41 -7.63
C LEU A 129 -21.45 -2.38 -7.96
N ILE A 130 -21.05 -1.11 -8.08
CA ILE A 130 -21.89 -0.01 -8.52
C ILE A 130 -21.39 0.48 -9.86
N TYR A 131 -22.35 0.75 -10.77
CA TYR A 131 -22.04 1.07 -12.15
C TYR A 131 -22.58 2.43 -12.56
N PRO A 132 -21.92 3.12 -13.50
CA PRO A 132 -22.46 4.35 -14.08
C PRO A 132 -23.86 4.16 -14.66
N GLY A 133 -24.76 5.09 -14.32
CA GLY A 133 -26.18 5.05 -14.72
C GLY A 133 -27.11 4.54 -13.63
N GLU A 134 -26.62 3.87 -12.61
CA GLU A 134 -27.44 3.42 -11.47
C GLU A 134 -27.85 4.61 -10.59
N VAL A 135 -29.00 4.50 -9.97
CA VAL A 135 -29.57 5.54 -9.10
C VAL A 135 -29.49 5.09 -7.65
N LEU A 136 -28.80 5.87 -6.87
CA LEU A 136 -28.67 5.71 -5.42
C LEU A 136 -29.73 6.57 -4.71
N THR A 137 -30.46 6.00 -3.76
CA THR A 137 -31.53 6.68 -3.02
C THR A 137 -31.22 6.63 -1.53
N LEU A 138 -31.33 7.80 -0.88
CA LEU A 138 -31.25 7.92 0.58
C LEU A 138 -32.58 7.45 1.16
N VAL A 139 -32.52 6.53 2.09
CA VAL A 139 -33.68 5.95 2.79
C VAL A 139 -33.43 5.84 4.29
N MET A 140 -34.47 5.65 5.06
CA MET A 140 -34.36 5.27 6.47
C MET A 140 -34.53 3.78 6.62
N VAL A 141 -33.55 3.11 7.23
CA VAL A 141 -33.62 1.67 7.57
C VAL A 141 -33.53 1.56 9.09
N ASN A 142 -34.60 1.05 9.71
CA ASN A 142 -34.70 0.95 11.17
C ASN A 142 -34.41 2.28 11.89
N GLY A 143 -34.85 3.38 11.30
CA GLY A 143 -34.63 4.71 11.85
C GLY A 143 -33.25 5.33 11.62
N HIS A 144 -32.37 4.67 10.84
CA HIS A 144 -31.04 5.19 10.46
C HIS A 144 -30.95 5.49 8.97
N PRO A 145 -30.33 6.60 8.56
CA PRO A 145 -30.16 6.90 7.14
C PRO A 145 -29.18 5.92 6.49
N ARG A 146 -29.59 5.44 5.32
CA ARG A 146 -28.81 4.52 4.47
C ARG A 146 -29.00 4.89 3.00
N VAL A 147 -28.04 4.49 2.18
CA VAL A 147 -28.14 4.61 0.74
C VAL A 147 -28.41 3.23 0.13
N LEU A 148 -29.44 3.13 -0.67
CA LEU A 148 -29.84 1.96 -1.42
C LEU A 148 -29.64 2.21 -2.91
N LEU A 149 -29.35 1.15 -3.64
CA LEU A 149 -29.51 1.14 -5.09
C LEU A 149 -31.01 1.09 -5.40
N SER A 150 -31.52 2.09 -6.13
CA SER A 150 -32.90 2.08 -6.60
C SER A 150 -33.01 1.09 -7.75
N GLU A 151 -33.57 -0.06 -7.48
CA GLU A 151 -34.03 -0.96 -8.54
C GLU A 151 -35.33 -0.44 -9.13
N ASP A 152 -35.39 -0.52 -10.46
CA ASP A 152 -36.68 -0.43 -11.13
C ASP A 152 -37.51 -1.65 -10.74
N ARG A 153 -38.34 -1.53 -9.69
CA ARG A 153 -39.15 -2.63 -9.11
C ARG A 153 -40.06 -3.30 -10.11
N LEU A 154 -40.23 -2.71 -11.29
CA LEU A 154 -41.11 -3.20 -12.34
C LEU A 154 -40.41 -4.14 -13.33
N HIS A 155 -39.08 -4.11 -13.39
CA HIS A 155 -38.32 -4.95 -14.33
C HIS A 155 -36.98 -5.36 -13.72
N PRO A 156 -36.90 -6.45 -12.91
CA PRO A 156 -35.64 -6.97 -12.44
C PRO A 156 -34.81 -7.42 -13.65
N ARG A 157 -33.79 -6.64 -14.01
CA ARG A 157 -32.84 -7.00 -15.06
C ARG A 157 -31.60 -7.55 -14.40
N VAL A 158 -31.22 -8.77 -14.72
CA VAL A 158 -29.90 -9.29 -14.46
C VAL A 158 -28.95 -8.52 -15.40
N HIS A 159 -28.24 -7.54 -14.86
CA HIS A 159 -27.17 -6.85 -15.57
C HIS A 159 -25.89 -7.65 -15.38
N GLU A 160 -25.51 -8.44 -16.38
CA GLU A 160 -24.15 -8.96 -16.49
C GLU A 160 -23.25 -7.81 -16.98
N MET A 161 -22.67 -7.06 -16.07
CA MET A 161 -21.68 -6.02 -16.40
C MET A 161 -20.29 -6.50 -16.03
N PRO A 162 -19.27 -6.21 -16.87
CA PRO A 162 -17.89 -6.54 -16.55
C PRO A 162 -17.43 -5.84 -15.27
N LEU A 163 -16.66 -6.55 -14.43
CA LEU A 163 -16.18 -6.05 -13.13
C LEU A 163 -15.32 -4.80 -13.27
N ASP A 164 -14.62 -4.64 -14.40
CA ASP A 164 -13.78 -3.50 -14.73
C ASP A 164 -14.54 -2.19 -15.00
N GLN A 165 -15.86 -2.26 -15.13
CA GLN A 165 -16.74 -1.10 -15.30
C GLN A 165 -17.35 -0.60 -13.97
N ALA A 166 -17.21 -1.36 -12.89
CA ALA A 166 -17.63 -0.91 -11.56
C ALA A 166 -16.81 0.30 -11.10
N ILE A 167 -17.44 1.21 -10.33
CA ILE A 167 -16.74 2.38 -9.82
C ILE A 167 -15.75 1.95 -8.72
N PRO A 168 -14.52 2.50 -8.70
CA PRO A 168 -13.55 2.21 -7.67
C PRO A 168 -13.89 2.93 -6.35
N ALA A 169 -13.36 2.42 -5.24
CA ALA A 169 -13.50 3.07 -3.93
C ALA A 169 -12.82 4.45 -3.90
N ILE A 170 -11.67 4.57 -4.55
CA ILE A 170 -10.83 5.78 -4.63
C ILE A 170 -10.34 5.99 -6.07
N PRO A 171 -9.86 7.19 -6.43
CA PRO A 171 -9.33 7.44 -7.77
C PRO A 171 -8.01 6.68 -8.00
N ILE A 172 -8.10 5.47 -8.58
CA ILE A 172 -6.95 4.58 -8.81
C ILE A 172 -5.93 5.20 -9.75
N ASP A 173 -6.36 6.02 -10.69
CA ASP A 173 -5.47 6.71 -11.63
C ASP A 173 -4.46 7.62 -10.89
N ALA A 174 -4.86 8.19 -9.75
CA ALA A 174 -3.97 9.02 -8.93
C ALA A 174 -2.81 8.24 -8.29
N ILE A 175 -2.99 6.93 -8.02
CA ILE A 175 -1.97 6.09 -7.39
C ILE A 175 -1.24 5.17 -8.37
N ARG A 176 -1.77 4.99 -9.58
CA ARG A 176 -1.20 4.07 -10.59
C ARG A 176 0.27 4.35 -10.91
N GLU A 177 0.60 5.60 -11.10
CA GLU A 177 1.98 6.02 -11.38
C GLU A 177 2.90 5.77 -10.19
N PHE A 178 2.41 6.01 -8.98
CA PHE A 178 3.13 5.77 -7.74
C PHE A 178 3.38 4.28 -7.48
N LEU A 179 2.51 3.37 -7.91
CA LEU A 179 2.71 1.93 -7.71
C LEU A 179 3.99 1.42 -8.39
N ARG A 180 4.42 2.12 -9.45
CA ARG A 180 5.71 1.92 -10.12
C ARG A 180 6.79 2.89 -9.67
N GLY A 181 6.46 3.75 -8.71
CA GLY A 181 7.31 4.83 -8.22
C GLY A 181 8.24 4.41 -7.08
N PRO A 182 8.70 5.40 -6.30
CA PRO A 182 9.61 5.16 -5.18
C PRO A 182 9.03 4.21 -4.15
N ARG A 183 9.91 3.43 -3.53
CA ARG A 183 9.58 2.60 -2.37
C ARG A 183 10.55 2.87 -1.24
N VAL A 184 10.18 2.48 -0.03
CA VAL A 184 11.06 2.56 1.14
C VAL A 184 11.78 1.23 1.29
N VAL A 185 13.08 1.31 1.53
CA VAL A 185 13.95 0.17 1.78
C VAL A 185 14.70 0.37 3.08
N ASP A 186 14.98 -0.72 3.77
CA ASP A 186 15.77 -0.70 4.98
C ASP A 186 17.28 -0.66 4.66
N LYS A 187 18.09 -0.21 5.64
CA LYS A 187 19.55 -0.16 5.49
C LYS A 187 20.15 -1.53 5.18
N ASP A 188 19.65 -2.58 5.82
CA ASP A 188 20.13 -3.94 5.63
C ASP A 188 19.79 -4.46 4.23
N GLU A 189 18.60 -4.15 3.72
CA GLU A 189 18.20 -4.46 2.34
C GLU A 189 19.14 -3.79 1.33
N ILE A 190 19.47 -2.50 1.53
CA ILE A 190 20.40 -1.78 0.66
C ILE A 190 21.80 -2.41 0.68
N GLN A 191 22.30 -2.80 1.86
CA GLN A 191 23.64 -3.34 1.99
C GLN A 191 23.83 -4.69 1.27
N HIS A 192 22.79 -5.50 1.24
CA HIS A 192 22.80 -6.83 0.64
C HIS A 192 22.24 -6.86 -0.79
N ALA A 193 21.67 -5.75 -1.26
CA ALA A 193 21.10 -5.66 -2.60
C ALA A 193 22.20 -5.76 -3.66
N PRO A 194 21.98 -6.52 -4.76
CA PRO A 194 22.82 -6.50 -5.94
C PRO A 194 23.00 -5.08 -6.48
N TYR A 195 24.08 -4.81 -7.18
CA TYR A 195 24.34 -3.45 -7.69
C TYR A 195 25.05 -3.46 -9.04
N VAL A 196 24.84 -2.40 -9.80
CA VAL A 196 25.49 -2.16 -11.09
C VAL A 196 26.95 -1.81 -10.86
N VAL A 197 27.88 -2.56 -11.49
CA VAL A 197 29.31 -2.34 -11.38
C VAL A 197 29.91 -1.69 -12.62
N GLU A 198 29.36 -2.00 -13.82
CA GLU A 198 29.85 -1.48 -15.09
C GLU A 198 28.76 -1.63 -16.16
N PHE A 199 28.94 -0.94 -17.29
CA PHE A 199 28.11 -1.12 -18.48
C PHE A 199 28.82 -2.03 -19.48
N THR A 200 28.08 -2.73 -20.34
CA THR A 200 28.69 -3.59 -21.38
C THR A 200 29.37 -2.78 -22.48
N ASP A 201 28.97 -1.53 -22.64
CA ASP A 201 29.55 -0.58 -23.57
C ASP A 201 30.32 0.51 -22.82
N GLU A 202 31.25 1.24 -23.49
CA GLU A 202 32.06 2.30 -22.88
C GLU A 202 31.23 3.59 -22.55
N HIS A 203 30.01 3.43 -22.03
CA HIS A 203 29.15 4.55 -21.65
C HIS A 203 29.28 4.85 -20.15
N VAL A 204 29.06 6.09 -19.74
CA VAL A 204 29.06 6.51 -18.32
C VAL A 204 27.68 6.35 -17.69
N ILE A 205 26.63 6.34 -18.52
CA ILE A 205 25.22 6.20 -18.15
C ILE A 205 24.54 5.30 -19.17
N ALA A 206 23.62 4.48 -18.69
CA ALA A 206 22.88 3.55 -19.53
C ALA A 206 21.38 3.89 -19.58
N GLY A 207 20.83 3.65 -20.75
CA GLY A 207 19.40 3.77 -21.01
C GLY A 207 18.77 2.45 -21.42
N GLN A 208 17.55 2.49 -21.90
CA GLN A 208 16.84 1.32 -22.41
C GLN A 208 17.64 0.60 -23.51
N ASN A 209 17.65 -0.74 -23.47
CA ASN A 209 18.40 -1.63 -24.35
C ASN A 209 19.94 -1.60 -24.15
N SER A 210 20.45 -0.98 -23.10
CA SER A 210 21.85 -1.11 -22.72
C SER A 210 22.06 -2.33 -21.83
N GLY A 211 23.22 -2.98 -21.96
CA GLY A 211 23.65 -4.05 -21.07
C GLY A 211 24.38 -3.49 -19.84
N VAL A 212 24.19 -4.15 -18.70
CA VAL A 212 24.84 -3.79 -17.44
C VAL A 212 25.39 -5.04 -16.75
N TYR A 213 26.55 -4.90 -16.12
CA TYR A 213 27.10 -5.93 -15.24
C TYR A 213 26.68 -5.66 -13.80
N VAL A 214 26.13 -6.70 -13.17
CA VAL A 214 25.59 -6.63 -11.81
C VAL A 214 26.32 -7.61 -10.92
N LYS A 215 26.77 -7.14 -9.76
CA LYS A 215 27.42 -7.97 -8.74
C LYS A 215 26.43 -8.36 -7.65
N ASP A 216 26.73 -9.48 -6.97
CA ASP A 216 25.97 -10.05 -5.85
C ASP A 216 24.52 -10.46 -6.21
N LEU A 217 24.21 -10.69 -7.49
CA LEU A 217 22.91 -11.19 -7.90
C LEU A 217 22.76 -12.68 -7.51
N PRO A 218 21.70 -13.06 -6.75
CA PRO A 218 21.49 -14.46 -6.36
C PRO A 218 21.23 -15.35 -7.59
N LYS A 219 21.91 -16.49 -7.68
CA LYS A 219 21.85 -17.40 -8.85
C LYS A 219 20.47 -18.01 -9.14
N ASN A 220 19.62 -18.11 -8.13
CA ASN A 220 18.27 -18.68 -8.26
C ASN A 220 17.18 -17.61 -8.05
N SER A 221 17.47 -16.39 -8.44
CA SER A 221 16.55 -15.27 -8.31
C SER A 221 15.60 -15.12 -9.49
N ALA A 222 14.67 -14.17 -9.38
CA ALA A 222 13.78 -13.80 -10.48
C ALA A 222 14.56 -13.34 -11.71
N ALA A 223 13.98 -13.52 -12.89
CA ALA A 223 14.58 -13.08 -14.14
C ALA A 223 14.58 -11.55 -14.29
N SER A 224 13.60 -10.86 -13.71
CA SER A 224 13.39 -9.43 -13.87
C SER A 224 13.58 -8.69 -12.54
N TRP A 225 14.24 -7.54 -12.59
CA TRP A 225 14.61 -6.73 -11.44
C TRP A 225 14.33 -5.25 -11.68
N SER A 226 13.98 -4.55 -10.62
CA SER A 226 13.92 -3.08 -10.61
C SER A 226 15.29 -2.51 -10.28
N VAL A 227 15.82 -1.65 -11.15
CA VAL A 227 17.06 -0.89 -10.89
C VAL A 227 16.65 0.40 -10.18
N VAL A 228 17.27 0.68 -9.03
CA VAL A 228 16.92 1.83 -8.18
C VAL A 228 18.15 2.64 -7.77
N LYS A 229 17.96 3.94 -7.70
CA LYS A 229 18.88 4.87 -7.05
C LYS A 229 18.44 5.07 -5.61
N ILE A 230 19.36 4.95 -4.66
CA ILE A 230 19.06 5.21 -3.24
C ILE A 230 19.08 6.72 -3.01
N GLY A 231 17.94 7.24 -2.59
CA GLY A 231 17.71 8.63 -2.28
C GLY A 231 18.00 8.99 -0.82
N GLN A 232 17.32 10.01 -0.33
CA GLN A 232 17.50 10.51 1.02
C GLN A 232 16.89 9.59 2.09
N PRO A 233 17.45 9.56 3.30
CA PRO A 233 16.84 8.87 4.42
C PRO A 233 15.53 9.56 4.84
N TYR A 234 14.52 8.78 5.13
CA TYR A 234 13.35 9.24 5.86
C TYR A 234 13.65 9.24 7.35
N ILE A 235 13.62 10.42 7.95
CA ILE A 235 13.90 10.63 9.39
C ILE A 235 12.61 11.08 10.06
N ASP A 236 12.22 10.42 11.14
CA ASP A 236 11.10 10.88 11.98
C ASP A 236 11.48 12.21 12.65
N PRO A 237 10.75 13.30 12.40
CA PRO A 237 11.10 14.60 12.95
C PRO A 237 10.91 14.69 14.46
N ASP A 238 10.12 13.81 15.06
CA ASP A 238 9.85 13.83 16.50
C ASP A 238 10.85 12.94 17.28
N SER A 239 11.22 11.76 16.77
CA SER A 239 12.14 10.82 17.44
C SER A 239 13.57 10.84 16.89
N HIS A 240 13.80 11.45 15.73
CA HIS A 240 15.05 11.41 14.96
C HIS A 240 15.50 10.01 14.53
N GLU A 241 14.59 9.03 14.57
CA GLU A 241 14.83 7.68 14.05
C GLU A 241 14.90 7.70 12.53
N THR A 242 15.89 6.99 11.94
CA THR A 242 15.89 6.70 10.50
C THR A 242 14.89 5.59 10.23
N LEU A 243 13.82 5.93 9.53
CA LEU A 243 12.71 5.03 9.23
C LEU A 243 12.97 4.14 8.01
N GLY A 244 13.89 4.54 7.13
CA GLY A 244 14.25 3.86 5.91
C GLY A 244 14.86 4.83 4.90
N PHE A 245 15.08 4.36 3.68
CA PHE A 245 15.65 5.15 2.59
C PHE A 245 14.71 5.10 1.40
N GLU A 246 14.65 6.19 0.66
CA GLU A 246 13.93 6.22 -0.59
C GLU A 246 14.69 5.42 -1.65
N ALA A 247 14.03 4.49 -2.33
CA ALA A 247 14.54 3.78 -3.49
C ALA A 247 13.78 4.27 -4.72
N ILE A 248 14.43 5.07 -5.54
CA ILE A 248 13.87 5.71 -6.73
C ILE A 248 14.11 4.80 -7.94
N PRO A 249 13.07 4.30 -8.62
CA PRO A 249 13.25 3.46 -9.80
C PRO A 249 13.89 4.24 -10.93
N THR A 250 15.04 3.75 -11.42
CA THR A 250 15.72 4.29 -12.60
C THR A 250 15.52 3.42 -13.83
N GLY A 251 15.23 2.12 -13.61
CA GLY A 251 14.99 1.20 -14.71
C GLY A 251 14.47 -0.16 -14.28
N GLU A 252 14.27 -1.02 -15.25
CA GLU A 252 13.99 -2.45 -15.11
C GLU A 252 15.01 -3.21 -15.93
N ALA A 253 15.52 -4.33 -15.42
CA ALA A 253 16.53 -5.13 -16.08
C ALA A 253 16.18 -6.61 -16.03
N ASP A 254 16.41 -7.30 -17.15
CA ASP A 254 16.25 -8.74 -17.28
C ASP A 254 17.62 -9.44 -17.33
N LEU A 255 17.71 -10.54 -16.58
CA LEU A 255 18.89 -11.38 -16.56
C LEU A 255 19.13 -12.02 -17.95
N ARG A 256 20.35 -11.90 -18.45
CA ARG A 256 20.83 -12.55 -19.67
C ARG A 256 21.68 -13.76 -19.36
N GLU A 257 22.77 -13.56 -18.65
CA GLU A 257 23.74 -14.61 -18.36
C GLU A 257 24.46 -14.36 -17.03
N TYR A 258 24.94 -15.42 -16.40
CA TYR A 258 25.88 -15.35 -15.28
C TYR A 258 27.29 -15.68 -15.75
N ASP A 259 28.24 -14.79 -15.49
CA ASP A 259 29.65 -15.06 -15.65
C ASP A 259 30.39 -14.93 -14.31
N LYS A 260 30.72 -16.08 -13.72
CA LYS A 260 31.50 -16.21 -12.47
C LYS A 260 30.94 -15.39 -11.30
N GLU A 261 31.35 -14.12 -11.14
CA GLU A 261 31.03 -13.25 -10.03
C GLU A 261 29.99 -12.15 -10.37
N VAL A 262 29.73 -11.98 -11.68
CA VAL A 262 28.81 -10.96 -12.16
C VAL A 262 27.71 -11.57 -13.00
N ALA A 263 26.58 -10.92 -13.06
CA ALA A 263 25.49 -11.22 -13.97
C ALA A 263 25.43 -10.15 -15.06
N GLU A 264 25.28 -10.56 -16.30
CA GLU A 264 24.93 -9.66 -17.39
C GLU A 264 23.42 -9.50 -17.44
N MET A 265 22.95 -8.26 -17.39
CA MET A 265 21.54 -7.91 -17.47
C MET A 265 21.29 -6.89 -18.58
N MET A 266 20.11 -6.92 -19.15
CA MET A 266 19.64 -5.99 -20.17
C MET A 266 18.60 -5.06 -19.62
N LEU A 267 18.80 -3.76 -19.75
CA LEU A 267 17.80 -2.76 -19.36
C LEU A 267 16.62 -2.80 -20.33
N THR A 268 15.48 -3.25 -19.85
CA THR A 268 14.23 -3.37 -20.65
C THR A 268 13.42 -2.10 -20.61
N ARG A 269 13.56 -1.32 -19.53
CA ARG A 269 12.92 -0.02 -19.34
C ARG A 269 13.86 0.90 -18.57
N SER A 270 13.95 2.17 -18.96
CA SER A 270 14.78 3.17 -18.27
C SER A 270 14.13 4.55 -18.35
N PRO A 271 13.14 4.84 -17.45
CA PRO A 271 12.52 6.16 -17.36
C PRO A 271 13.48 7.24 -16.88
N GLN A 272 14.56 6.85 -16.21
CA GLN A 272 15.67 7.69 -15.78
C GLN A 272 17.00 7.04 -16.14
N GLU A 273 18.07 7.78 -16.06
CA GLU A 273 19.41 7.29 -16.31
C GLU A 273 19.83 6.29 -15.24
N VAL A 274 20.37 5.14 -15.67
CA VAL A 274 20.98 4.17 -14.76
C VAL A 274 22.45 4.50 -14.60
N GLU A 275 22.91 4.54 -13.35
CA GLU A 275 24.27 4.88 -12.96
C GLU A 275 24.98 3.67 -12.32
N ILE A 276 26.32 3.63 -12.39
CA ILE A 276 27.12 2.68 -11.62
C ILE A 276 26.83 2.87 -10.12
N GLY A 277 26.65 1.76 -9.41
CA GLY A 277 26.26 1.78 -7.99
C GLY A 277 24.76 1.77 -7.75
N ASN A 278 23.90 1.93 -8.76
CA ASN A 278 22.47 1.71 -8.62
C ASN A 278 22.21 0.27 -8.12
N ARG A 279 21.24 0.12 -7.20
CA ARG A 279 20.89 -1.15 -6.59
C ARG A 279 19.81 -1.85 -7.39
N LEU A 280 19.78 -3.17 -7.29
CA LEU A 280 18.72 -3.97 -7.87
C LEU A 280 17.85 -4.54 -6.77
N LEU A 281 16.56 -4.41 -6.94
CA LEU A 281 15.55 -4.91 -6.00
C LEU A 281 14.57 -5.81 -6.75
N PRO A 282 14.02 -6.84 -6.13
CA PRO A 282 13.00 -7.65 -6.78
C PRO A 282 11.87 -6.78 -7.34
N LEU A 283 11.42 -7.09 -8.53
CA LEU A 283 10.29 -6.39 -9.13
C LEU A 283 9.03 -6.72 -8.33
N GLU A 284 8.38 -5.68 -7.80
CA GLU A 284 7.10 -5.87 -7.09
C GLU A 284 6.02 -6.27 -8.12
N PRO A 285 5.19 -7.30 -7.83
CA PRO A 285 4.10 -7.66 -8.73
C PRO A 285 3.11 -6.50 -8.86
N GLU A 286 2.65 -6.25 -10.08
CA GLU A 286 1.66 -5.18 -10.38
C GLU A 286 0.26 -5.44 -9.77
N SER A 287 0.06 -6.55 -9.06
CA SER A 287 -1.23 -6.91 -8.46
C SER A 287 -1.56 -6.00 -7.27
N PHE A 288 -2.10 -4.86 -7.57
CA PHE A 288 -2.64 -3.94 -6.57
C PHE A 288 -4.14 -4.20 -6.40
N LYS A 289 -4.54 -4.64 -5.22
CA LYS A 289 -5.96 -4.76 -4.87
C LYS A 289 -6.50 -3.39 -4.52
N ALA A 290 -7.38 -2.88 -5.34
CA ALA A 290 -7.97 -1.55 -5.18
C ALA A 290 -9.19 -1.52 -4.24
N ASP A 291 -9.50 -2.62 -3.60
CA ASP A 291 -10.65 -2.76 -2.70
C ASP A 291 -10.27 -2.23 -1.31
N PHE A 292 -10.38 -0.92 -1.13
CA PHE A 292 -10.13 -0.29 0.15
C PHE A 292 -11.43 0.00 0.87
N TYR A 293 -11.47 -0.41 2.13
CA TYR A 293 -12.54 -0.03 3.06
C TYR A 293 -11.99 1.01 4.03
N PRO A 294 -12.42 2.27 3.97
CA PRO A 294 -11.96 3.28 4.89
C PRO A 294 -12.41 3.00 6.32
N HIS A 295 -11.46 3.09 7.23
CA HIS A 295 -11.69 2.91 8.66
C HIS A 295 -10.73 3.79 9.48
N PRO A 296 -11.08 4.17 10.71
CA PRO A 296 -10.16 4.87 11.59
C PRO A 296 -9.05 3.91 12.05
N PRO A 297 -7.89 4.43 12.49
CA PRO A 297 -6.84 3.59 13.06
C PRO A 297 -7.34 2.87 14.31
N ALA A 298 -6.99 1.58 14.46
CA ALA A 298 -7.39 0.75 15.59
C ALA A 298 -6.84 1.22 16.95
N LYS A 299 -5.75 1.99 16.91
CA LYS A 299 -5.08 2.58 18.09
C LYS A 299 -4.85 4.06 17.86
N PRO A 300 -4.75 4.88 18.92
CA PRO A 300 -4.32 6.27 18.76
C PRO A 300 -2.96 6.33 18.07
N VAL A 301 -2.92 7.00 16.93
CA VAL A 301 -1.71 7.20 16.12
C VAL A 301 -1.51 8.69 15.92
N GLU A 302 -0.28 9.15 16.11
CA GLU A 302 0.17 10.48 15.73
C GLU A 302 1.49 10.37 14.98
N GLY A 303 1.57 10.96 13.78
CA GLY A 303 2.73 10.97 12.92
C GLY A 303 2.86 12.28 12.18
N ARG A 304 3.83 12.33 11.27
CA ARG A 304 4.13 13.50 10.44
C ARG A 304 4.14 13.12 8.96
N ILE A 305 3.81 14.08 8.12
CA ILE A 305 4.06 13.98 6.68
C ILE A 305 5.55 14.20 6.45
N LEU A 306 6.23 13.20 5.88
CA LEU A 306 7.68 13.21 5.64
C LEU A 306 8.02 13.81 4.27
N SER A 307 7.25 13.46 3.26
CA SER A 307 7.48 13.91 1.89
C SER A 307 6.19 13.87 1.07
N VAL A 308 6.24 14.54 -0.07
CA VAL A 308 5.19 14.49 -1.10
C VAL A 308 5.79 13.87 -2.35
N TYR A 309 5.10 12.93 -2.94
CA TYR A 309 5.50 12.35 -4.21
C TYR A 309 5.52 13.44 -5.31
N ASN A 310 6.55 13.43 -6.15
CA ASN A 310 6.85 14.45 -7.15
C ASN A 310 7.26 15.83 -6.62
N GLY A 311 7.74 15.93 -5.37
CA GLY A 311 8.58 17.03 -4.90
C GLY A 311 7.92 18.38 -4.68
N LEU A 312 6.59 18.46 -4.62
CA LEU A 312 5.88 19.69 -4.31
C LEU A 312 5.92 19.95 -2.81
N SER A 313 6.15 21.21 -2.41
CA SER A 313 6.13 21.61 -1.00
C SER A 313 4.72 21.80 -0.45
N GLN A 314 3.76 22.10 -1.31
CA GLN A 314 2.34 22.26 -0.99
C GLN A 314 1.59 20.99 -1.37
N ILE A 315 0.79 20.50 -0.45
CA ILE A 315 0.03 19.27 -0.59
C ILE A 315 -1.40 19.64 -0.93
N THR A 316 -1.89 19.09 -2.03
CA THR A 316 -3.26 19.28 -2.52
C THR A 316 -3.99 17.94 -2.59
N GLN A 317 -5.29 18.00 -2.93
CA GLN A 317 -6.09 16.80 -3.13
C GLN A 317 -5.46 15.87 -4.18
N TYR A 318 -5.48 14.57 -3.91
CA TYR A 318 -4.90 13.48 -4.72
C TYR A 318 -3.37 13.48 -4.79
N ASN A 319 -2.68 14.31 -4.03
CA ASN A 319 -1.26 14.10 -3.81
C ASN A 319 -1.01 12.86 -2.94
N ILE A 320 0.09 12.18 -3.20
CA ILE A 320 0.56 11.06 -2.39
C ILE A 320 1.62 11.58 -1.43
N VAL A 321 1.49 11.20 -0.17
CA VAL A 321 2.39 11.60 0.91
C VAL A 321 2.96 10.40 1.65
N ALA A 322 4.23 10.48 2.05
CA ALA A 322 4.83 9.53 2.97
C ALA A 322 4.60 10.00 4.41
N ILE A 323 4.29 9.05 5.30
CA ILE A 323 3.92 9.30 6.70
C ILE A 323 4.90 8.55 7.60
N SER A 324 5.34 9.18 8.71
CA SER A 324 6.29 8.63 9.69
C SER A 324 5.73 7.51 10.57
N ARG A 325 4.70 6.81 10.14
CA ARG A 325 4.06 5.68 10.83
C ARG A 325 3.78 4.56 9.85
N GLY A 326 3.89 3.32 10.32
CA GLY A 326 3.71 2.13 9.50
C GLY A 326 2.91 1.04 10.21
N SER A 327 3.06 -0.21 9.76
CA SER A 327 2.33 -1.34 10.33
C SER A 327 2.69 -1.60 11.80
N ARG A 328 3.93 -1.31 12.25
CA ARG A 328 4.31 -1.39 13.66
C ARG A 328 3.48 -0.47 14.56
N ASP A 329 2.98 0.64 14.00
CA ASP A 329 2.15 1.63 14.70
C ASP A 329 0.64 1.31 14.59
N GLY A 330 0.29 0.22 13.89
CA GLY A 330 -1.09 -0.24 13.71
C GLY A 330 -1.80 0.40 12.51
N LEU A 331 -1.05 0.88 11.51
CA LEU A 331 -1.60 1.30 10.22
C LEU A 331 -1.67 0.12 9.26
N ASP A 332 -2.72 0.10 8.48
CA ASP A 332 -2.99 -0.86 7.41
C ASP A 332 -3.65 -0.15 6.20
N PRO A 333 -3.69 -0.77 5.04
CA PRO A 333 -4.37 -0.22 3.87
C PRO A 333 -5.87 0.01 4.15
N GLY A 334 -6.38 1.22 3.87
CA GLY A 334 -7.74 1.66 4.22
C GLY A 334 -7.78 2.56 5.45
N THR A 335 -6.73 2.59 6.28
CA THR A 335 -6.69 3.49 7.44
C THR A 335 -6.82 4.95 7.01
N VAL A 336 -7.74 5.67 7.62
CA VAL A 336 -7.99 7.09 7.35
C VAL A 336 -7.40 7.94 8.46
N LEU A 337 -6.65 8.98 8.07
CA LEU A 337 -6.05 9.94 8.98
C LEU A 337 -6.45 11.37 8.59
N GLY A 338 -6.70 12.20 9.62
CA GLY A 338 -6.85 13.64 9.45
C GLY A 338 -5.48 14.31 9.36
N ILE A 339 -5.35 15.29 8.48
CA ILE A 339 -4.18 16.15 8.36
C ILE A 339 -4.44 17.41 9.18
N TYR A 340 -3.48 17.79 10.01
CA TYR A 340 -3.59 18.97 10.89
C TYR A 340 -2.35 19.84 10.71
N GLN A 341 -2.58 21.12 10.38
CA GLN A 341 -1.47 22.08 10.29
C GLN A 341 -0.76 22.16 11.62
N THR A 342 0.56 22.10 11.56
CA THR A 342 1.40 22.25 12.76
C THR A 342 1.13 23.61 13.40
N ALA A 343 0.88 23.61 14.72
CA ALA A 343 0.65 24.81 15.49
C ALA A 343 1.83 25.80 15.31
N ARG A 344 1.55 26.98 14.82
CA ARG A 344 2.54 28.04 14.65
C ARG A 344 2.43 29.08 15.75
N LYS A 345 3.57 29.59 16.19
CA LYS A 345 3.62 30.73 17.11
C LYS A 345 3.68 32.01 16.31
N VAL A 346 2.78 32.94 16.57
CA VAL A 346 2.75 34.29 16.00
C VAL A 346 3.15 35.30 17.07
N SER A 347 3.79 36.38 16.66
CA SER A 347 4.10 37.49 17.60
C SER A 347 2.80 38.14 18.04
N ASP A 348 2.70 38.42 19.35
CA ASP A 348 1.62 39.25 19.86
C ASP A 348 1.89 40.73 19.44
N PRO A 349 0.91 41.40 18.79
CA PRO A 349 1.13 42.80 18.37
C PRO A 349 1.16 43.79 19.54
N TYR A 350 0.77 43.39 20.75
CA TYR A 350 0.70 44.26 21.93
C TYR A 350 1.64 43.83 23.05
N ASP A 351 2.30 42.69 22.95
CA ASP A 351 3.24 42.16 23.92
C ASP A 351 4.45 41.54 23.21
N ASP A 352 5.62 41.57 23.80
CA ASP A 352 6.83 40.92 23.24
C ASP A 352 6.76 39.39 23.22
N GLY A 353 5.60 38.83 23.57
CA GLY A 353 5.32 37.43 23.63
C GLY A 353 5.00 36.81 22.26
N LYS A 354 4.91 35.46 22.25
CA LYS A 354 4.41 34.67 21.10
C LYS A 354 3.15 33.91 21.52
N VAL A 355 2.10 34.05 20.74
CA VAL A 355 0.85 33.31 20.91
C VAL A 355 0.86 32.06 20.04
N ALA A 356 0.60 30.90 20.65
CA ALA A 356 0.44 29.66 19.89
C ALA A 356 -0.98 29.59 19.29
N LEU A 357 -1.06 29.50 17.96
CA LEU A 357 -2.33 29.28 17.28
C LEU A 357 -2.74 27.81 17.40
N PRO A 358 -4.06 27.53 17.53
CA PRO A 358 -4.55 26.17 17.59
C PRO A 358 -4.28 25.41 16.27
N GLU A 359 -4.07 24.09 16.39
CA GLU A 359 -3.99 23.22 15.23
C GLU A 359 -5.33 23.22 14.46
N GLN A 360 -5.24 23.31 13.16
CA GLN A 360 -6.42 23.33 12.28
C GLN A 360 -6.40 22.14 11.35
N LYS A 361 -7.55 21.46 11.18
CA LYS A 361 -7.71 20.37 10.21
C LYS A 361 -7.52 20.95 8.81
N ALA A 362 -6.57 20.38 8.07
CA ALA A 362 -6.25 20.78 6.70
C ALA A 362 -6.87 19.84 5.67
N GLY A 363 -7.09 18.59 6.04
CA GLY A 363 -7.64 17.60 5.13
C GLY A 363 -7.78 16.22 5.76
N VAL A 364 -8.03 15.27 4.87
CA VAL A 364 -8.10 13.84 5.20
C VAL A 364 -7.32 13.07 4.14
N LEU A 365 -6.53 12.10 4.56
CA LEU A 365 -5.84 11.16 3.70
C LEU A 365 -6.27 9.72 4.01
N MET A 366 -6.13 8.84 3.05
CA MET A 366 -6.32 7.41 3.21
C MET A 366 -5.01 6.67 2.88
N VAL A 367 -4.60 5.80 3.77
CA VAL A 367 -3.42 4.95 3.60
C VAL A 367 -3.74 3.85 2.59
N PHE A 368 -2.87 3.66 1.58
CA PHE A 368 -3.04 2.63 0.56
C PHE A 368 -1.84 1.67 0.45
N LYS A 369 -0.65 2.07 0.89
CA LYS A 369 0.55 1.22 0.95
C LYS A 369 1.24 1.39 2.30
N VAL A 370 1.60 0.28 2.93
CA VAL A 370 2.16 0.26 4.28
C VAL A 370 3.45 -0.55 4.29
N THR A 371 4.49 0.01 4.91
CA THR A 371 5.73 -0.68 5.28
C THR A 371 5.83 -0.74 6.82
N PRO A 372 6.79 -1.43 7.40
CA PRO A 372 6.88 -1.52 8.86
C PRO A 372 6.94 -0.16 9.59
N ARG A 373 7.58 0.85 9.00
CA ARG A 373 7.86 2.15 9.65
C ARG A 373 7.25 3.35 8.96
N ILE A 374 6.89 3.22 7.68
CA ILE A 374 6.37 4.30 6.83
C ILE A 374 5.12 3.80 6.15
N SER A 375 4.18 4.70 5.92
CA SER A 375 3.01 4.44 5.08
C SER A 375 2.88 5.51 4.02
N TYR A 376 2.24 5.16 2.91
CA TYR A 376 1.87 6.09 1.87
C TYR A 376 0.37 6.29 1.88
N GLY A 377 -0.03 7.56 1.93
CA GLY A 377 -1.42 7.98 1.91
C GLY A 377 -1.75 8.85 0.71
N LEU A 378 -2.95 8.66 0.18
CA LEU A 378 -3.55 9.54 -0.81
C LEU A 378 -4.38 10.61 -0.10
N VAL A 379 -4.11 11.88 -0.38
CA VAL A 379 -4.91 12.99 0.15
C VAL A 379 -6.27 13.00 -0.54
N MET A 380 -7.30 12.64 0.21
CA MET A 380 -8.65 12.47 -0.33
C MET A 380 -9.46 13.76 -0.30
N THR A 381 -9.23 14.59 0.71
CA THR A 381 -9.94 15.87 0.88
C THR A 381 -8.96 16.91 1.38
N GLU A 382 -9.02 18.12 0.84
CA GLU A 382 -8.28 19.29 1.29
C GLU A 382 -9.27 20.40 1.62
N THR A 383 -9.15 20.97 2.80
CA THR A 383 -9.91 22.14 3.23
C THR A 383 -9.02 23.36 3.42
N ARG A 384 -7.73 23.13 3.57
CA ARG A 384 -6.67 24.14 3.72
C ARG A 384 -5.36 23.56 3.17
N PRO A 385 -4.42 24.40 2.69
CA PRO A 385 -3.10 23.94 2.26
C PRO A 385 -2.40 23.13 3.35
N ALA A 386 -1.99 21.90 3.02
CA ALA A 386 -1.17 21.07 3.88
C ALA A 386 0.28 21.13 3.44
N HIS A 387 1.21 20.84 4.34
CA HIS A 387 2.65 20.93 4.12
C HIS A 387 3.37 19.71 4.69
N VAL A 388 4.58 19.52 4.23
CA VAL A 388 5.51 18.58 4.87
C VAL A 388 5.70 18.98 6.34
N LEU A 389 5.79 17.98 7.22
CA LEU A 389 5.83 18.08 8.69
C LEU A 389 4.49 18.40 9.37
N ASP A 390 3.41 18.58 8.62
CA ASP A 390 2.09 18.63 9.24
C ASP A 390 1.75 17.30 9.91
N LYS A 391 0.96 17.37 10.98
CA LYS A 391 0.58 16.22 11.77
C LYS A 391 -0.49 15.38 11.09
N VAL A 392 -0.39 14.08 11.25
CA VAL A 392 -1.44 13.13 10.87
C VAL A 392 -1.85 12.33 12.10
N ARG A 393 -3.16 12.18 12.30
CA ARG A 393 -3.74 11.40 13.41
C ARG A 393 -5.16 10.96 13.07
N ALA A 394 -5.76 10.14 13.95
CA ALA A 394 -7.15 9.74 13.78
C ALA A 394 -8.05 10.94 13.42
N PRO A 395 -8.94 10.81 12.42
CA PRO A 395 -9.80 11.90 12.01
C PRO A 395 -10.77 12.21 13.16
N ARG A 396 -10.87 13.50 13.52
CA ARG A 396 -11.97 13.95 14.40
C ARG A 396 -13.20 14.08 13.53
N SER A 397 -14.31 13.49 13.95
CA SER A 397 -15.60 13.74 13.32
C SER A 397 -15.83 15.25 13.26
N SER A 398 -16.34 15.73 12.13
CA SER A 398 -16.70 17.14 11.99
C SER A 398 -17.80 17.46 12.99
N SER A 399 -17.42 18.05 14.14
CA SER A 399 -18.42 18.53 15.11
C SER A 399 -19.36 19.55 14.43
N ARG A 400 -20.62 19.45 14.78
CA ARG A 400 -21.72 20.34 14.32
C ARG A 400 -21.39 21.81 14.49
#